data_2c4e42459c8f140f03db5d9a546c3933
#
_entry.id   2c4e42459c8f140f03db5d9a546c3933
#
_cell.length_a   1.000
_cell.length_b   1.000
_cell.length_c   1.000
_cell.angle_alpha   90.00
_cell.angle_beta   90.00
_cell.angle_gamma   90.00
#
_symmetry.space_group_name_H-M   'P 1'
#
loop_
_entity.id
_entity.type
_entity.pdbx_description
1 polymer ?
#
loop_
_entity_poly.entity_id
_entity_poly.type
_entity_poly.pdbx_seq_one_letter_code
_entity_poly.pdbx_strand_id
1 'polypeptide(L)'
;MLHRANRIVTGADYRRVVRRGRRSAGQLTIVHVQKADADAPARFGFIVSRAVGGAVQRNRVRRRLKAISHGILTDGLAGVDVVIRALPASAQADWSSLSGEVEQAMHRSRP
;
A
#
# COMPACT_ATOMS: atom_id res chain seq x y z
N MET A 1 9.40 -0.82 9.84
CA MET A 1 9.10 0.62 9.76
C MET A 1 9.62 1.17 8.45
N LEU A 2 8.85 2.01 7.77
CA LEU A 2 9.26 2.59 6.50
C LEU A 2 10.13 3.81 6.72
N HIS A 3 11.26 3.89 6.02
CA HIS A 3 12.09 5.08 6.00
C HIS A 3 11.35 6.23 5.31
N ARG A 4 11.73 7.45 5.65
CA ARG A 4 11.11 8.65 5.09
C ARG A 4 11.14 8.67 3.56
N ALA A 5 12.24 8.22 2.96
CA ALA A 5 12.39 8.14 1.50
C ALA A 5 11.42 7.16 0.84
N ASN A 6 10.86 6.23 1.61
CA ASN A 6 9.93 5.22 1.12
C ASN A 6 8.48 5.54 1.45
N ARG A 7 8.17 6.80 1.81
CA ARG A 7 6.81 7.23 2.15
C ARG A 7 6.30 8.29 1.18
N ILE A 8 5.05 8.12 0.75
CA ILE A 8 4.32 9.18 0.05
C ILE A 8 3.77 10.11 1.13
N VAL A 9 3.99 11.42 0.99
CA VAL A 9 3.68 12.40 2.05
C VAL A 9 2.64 13.42 1.63
N THR A 10 2.61 13.84 0.36
CA THR A 10 1.73 14.92 -0.08
C THR A 10 0.41 14.39 -0.63
N GLY A 11 -0.66 15.16 -0.43
CA GLY A 11 -1.95 14.84 -1.01
C GLY A 11 -1.92 14.81 -2.54
N ALA A 12 -1.09 15.65 -3.16
CA ALA A 12 -0.92 15.67 -4.61
C ALA A 12 -0.35 14.34 -5.12
N ASP A 13 0.64 13.78 -4.44
CA ASP A 13 1.22 12.49 -4.81
C ASP A 13 0.20 11.36 -4.65
N TYR A 14 -0.56 11.35 -3.55
CA TYR A 14 -1.64 10.38 -3.36
C TYR A 14 -2.65 10.43 -4.50
N ARG A 15 -3.11 11.62 -4.86
CA ARG A 15 -4.09 11.80 -5.94
C ARG A 15 -3.54 11.33 -7.29
N ARG A 16 -2.29 11.65 -7.58
CA ARG A 16 -1.64 11.25 -8.83
C ARG A 16 -1.57 9.72 -8.95
N VAL A 17 -1.13 9.04 -7.90
CA VAL A 17 -0.99 7.59 -7.92
C VAL A 17 -2.36 6.91 -8.05
N VAL A 18 -3.37 7.39 -7.32
CA VAL A 18 -4.73 6.84 -7.39
C VAL A 18 -5.34 7.05 -8.78
N ARG A 19 -5.11 8.19 -9.41
CA ARG A 19 -5.65 8.49 -10.73
C ARG A 19 -4.94 7.76 -11.85
N ARG A 20 -3.62 7.70 -11.80
CA ARG A 20 -2.78 7.25 -12.93
C ARG A 20 -2.20 5.87 -12.75
N GLY A 21 -2.16 5.38 -11.52
CA GLY A 21 -1.60 4.06 -11.23
C GLY A 21 -2.48 2.94 -11.72
N ARG A 22 -1.87 1.79 -11.94
CA ARG A 22 -2.59 0.57 -12.24
C ARG A 22 -3.32 0.11 -10.96
N ARG A 23 -4.62 -0.10 -11.08
CA ARG A 23 -5.48 -0.45 -9.95
C ARG A 23 -5.67 -1.97 -9.87
N SER A 24 -5.47 -2.52 -8.69
CA SER A 24 -5.76 -3.91 -8.38
C SER A 24 -6.69 -3.96 -7.18
N ALA A 25 -7.95 -4.31 -7.39
CA ALA A 25 -8.96 -4.38 -6.32
C ALA A 25 -9.12 -5.80 -5.84
N GLY A 26 -8.96 -5.99 -4.53
CA GLY A 26 -9.22 -7.26 -3.86
C GLY A 26 -10.35 -7.12 -2.85
N GLN A 27 -10.52 -8.12 -1.99
CA GLN A 27 -11.54 -8.09 -0.95
C GLN A 27 -11.15 -7.24 0.25
N LEU A 28 -9.85 -7.09 0.50
CA LEU A 28 -9.30 -6.43 1.69
C LEU A 28 -8.68 -5.08 1.38
N THR A 29 -8.21 -4.89 0.15
CA THR A 29 -7.46 -3.70 -0.24
C THR A 29 -7.72 -3.34 -1.69
N ILE A 30 -7.45 -2.07 -2.00
CA ILE A 30 -7.27 -1.62 -3.39
C ILE A 30 -5.85 -1.08 -3.48
N VAL A 31 -5.06 -1.64 -4.37
CA VAL A 31 -3.65 -1.26 -4.54
C VAL A 31 -3.49 -0.51 -5.85
N HIS A 32 -2.89 0.68 -5.78
CA HIS A 32 -2.57 1.49 -6.95
C HIS A 32 -1.05 1.55 -7.09
N VAL A 33 -0.53 1.21 -8.26
CA VAL A 33 0.91 1.23 -8.53
C VAL A 33 1.18 2.11 -9.74
N GLN A 34 2.01 3.12 -9.56
CA GLN A 34 2.44 4.00 -10.63
C GLN A 34 3.95 3.91 -10.83
N LYS A 35 4.37 3.74 -12.08
CA LYS A 35 5.78 3.72 -12.42
C LYS A 35 6.42 5.08 -12.15
N ALA A 36 7.59 5.06 -11.53
CA ALA A 36 8.43 6.23 -11.30
C ALA A 36 9.80 6.00 -11.94
N ASP A 37 10.76 6.88 -11.67
CA ASP A 37 12.12 6.69 -12.18
C ASP A 37 12.70 5.38 -11.65
N ALA A 38 13.33 4.61 -12.53
CA ALA A 38 13.81 3.27 -12.20
C ALA A 38 14.79 3.26 -11.02
N ASP A 39 15.57 4.32 -10.86
CA ASP A 39 16.57 4.44 -9.79
C ASP A 39 15.99 5.06 -8.51
N ALA A 40 14.75 5.55 -8.55
CA ALA A 40 14.12 6.15 -7.38
C ALA A 40 13.74 5.07 -6.38
N PRO A 41 13.82 5.35 -5.07
CA PRO A 41 13.29 4.41 -4.07
C PRO A 41 11.79 4.23 -4.27
N ALA A 42 11.29 3.02 -4.05
CA ALA A 42 9.86 2.80 -4.03
C ALA A 42 9.25 3.53 -2.84
N ARG A 43 8.08 4.14 -3.05
CA ARG A 43 7.37 4.87 -2.00
C ARG A 43 5.98 4.28 -1.82
N PHE A 44 5.55 4.22 -0.55
CA PHE A 44 4.25 3.70 -0.18
C PHE A 44 3.43 4.75 0.55
N GLY A 45 2.14 4.78 0.25
CA GLY A 45 1.15 5.55 0.98
C GLY A 45 -0.02 4.67 1.34
N PHE A 46 -0.70 5.02 2.44
CA PHE A 46 -1.79 4.20 2.98
C PHE A 46 -3.02 5.07 3.22
N ILE A 47 -4.17 4.59 2.76
CA ILE A 47 -5.46 5.23 3.01
C ILE A 47 -6.27 4.27 3.87
N VAL A 48 -6.50 4.66 5.13
CA VAL A 48 -7.28 3.88 6.09
C VAL A 48 -8.37 4.80 6.65
N SER A 49 -9.56 4.73 6.06
CA SER A 49 -10.67 5.61 6.41
C SER A 49 -11.46 5.07 7.61
N ARG A 50 -12.39 5.89 8.08
CA ARG A 50 -13.30 5.51 9.17
C ARG A 50 -14.15 4.30 8.84
N ALA A 51 -14.36 3.99 7.57
CA ALA A 51 -15.11 2.81 7.14
C ALA A 51 -14.46 1.51 7.60
N VAL A 52 -13.14 1.52 7.87
CA VAL A 52 -12.43 0.34 8.40
C VAL A 52 -12.75 0.11 9.87
N GLY A 53 -12.95 1.17 10.63
CA GLY A 53 -13.28 1.07 12.05
C GLY A 53 -12.80 2.26 12.86
N GLY A 54 -12.77 2.12 14.16
CA GLY A 54 -12.29 3.14 15.08
C GLY A 54 -10.77 3.32 15.01
N ALA A 55 -10.25 4.25 15.81
CA ALA A 55 -8.84 4.61 15.78
C ALA A 55 -7.91 3.41 16.05
N VAL A 56 -8.28 2.56 17.00
CA VAL A 56 -7.46 1.37 17.34
C VAL A 56 -7.37 0.41 16.15
N GLN A 57 -8.51 0.14 15.51
CA GLN A 57 -8.57 -0.76 14.36
C GLN A 57 -7.81 -0.18 13.16
N ARG A 58 -8.01 1.12 12.88
CA ARG A 58 -7.31 1.80 11.79
C ARG A 58 -5.80 1.80 12.00
N ASN A 59 -5.34 2.06 13.22
CA ASN A 59 -3.92 2.05 13.52
C ASN A 59 -3.31 0.66 13.37
N ARG A 60 -4.04 -0.38 13.78
CA ARG A 60 -3.58 -1.76 13.62
C ARG A 60 -3.44 -2.12 12.14
N VAL A 61 -4.43 -1.80 11.33
CA VAL A 61 -4.39 -2.06 9.88
C VAL A 61 -3.22 -1.30 9.25
N ARG A 62 -3.07 -0.02 9.59
CA ARG A 62 -1.97 0.80 9.06
C ARG A 62 -0.60 0.22 9.41
N ARG A 63 -0.41 -0.22 10.65
CA ARG A 63 0.85 -0.84 11.07
C ARG A 63 1.14 -2.13 10.30
N ARG A 64 0.12 -2.95 10.09
CA ARG A 64 0.25 -4.18 9.30
C ARG A 64 0.64 -3.88 7.86
N LEU A 65 -0.03 -2.91 7.23
CA LEU A 65 0.28 -2.52 5.86
C LEU A 65 1.71 -1.98 5.73
N LYS A 66 2.16 -1.21 6.72
CA LYS A 66 3.55 -0.73 6.76
C LYS A 66 4.55 -1.86 6.87
N ALA A 67 4.27 -2.85 7.71
CA ALA A 67 5.15 -4.01 7.87
C ALA A 67 5.21 -4.86 6.60
N ILE A 68 4.06 -5.08 5.94
CA ILE A 68 3.99 -5.79 4.68
C ILE A 68 4.82 -5.05 3.61
N SER A 69 4.65 -3.73 3.54
CA SER A 69 5.37 -2.89 2.57
C SER A 69 6.87 -2.90 2.82
N HIS A 70 7.29 -2.89 4.08
CA HIS A 70 8.70 -2.99 4.44
C HIS A 70 9.30 -4.31 3.94
N GLY A 71 8.58 -5.42 4.09
CA GLY A 71 9.01 -6.72 3.56
C GLY A 71 9.18 -6.71 2.05
N ILE A 72 8.25 -6.06 1.34
CA ILE A 72 8.34 -5.93 -0.12
C ILE A 72 9.56 -5.10 -0.53
N LEU A 73 9.85 -4.02 0.22
CA LEU A 73 11.03 -3.20 -0.02
C LEU A 73 12.33 -3.97 0.18
N THR A 74 12.41 -4.82 1.20
CA THR A 74 13.61 -5.62 1.45
C THR A 74 13.85 -6.65 0.34
N ASP A 75 12.80 -7.01 -0.40
CA ASP A 75 12.93 -7.89 -1.58
C ASP A 75 13.41 -7.15 -2.83
N GLY A 76 13.74 -5.86 -2.72
CA GLY A 76 14.39 -5.11 -3.79
C GLY A 76 13.49 -4.26 -4.65
N LEU A 77 12.25 -4.01 -4.24
CA LEU A 77 11.34 -3.15 -5.02
C LEU A 77 11.88 -1.72 -5.10
N ALA A 78 11.89 -1.15 -6.30
CA ALA A 78 12.27 0.22 -6.56
C ALA A 78 11.51 0.76 -7.77
N GLY A 79 11.55 2.09 -7.98
CA GLY A 79 11.03 2.73 -9.18
C GLY A 79 9.52 2.75 -9.31
N VAL A 80 8.78 2.66 -8.20
CA VAL A 80 7.33 2.73 -8.20
C VAL A 80 6.81 3.54 -7.02
N ASP A 81 5.65 4.15 -7.20
CA ASP A 81 4.85 4.74 -6.14
C ASP A 81 3.60 3.89 -5.95
N VAL A 82 3.32 3.51 -4.72
CA VAL A 82 2.23 2.59 -4.38
C VAL A 82 1.32 3.24 -3.36
N VAL A 83 0.02 3.24 -3.62
CA VAL A 83 -1.00 3.62 -2.63
C VAL A 83 -1.86 2.40 -2.34
N ILE A 84 -1.95 2.04 -1.08
CA ILE A 84 -2.78 0.93 -0.61
C ILE A 84 -3.94 1.49 0.18
N ARG A 85 -5.16 1.29 -0.33
CA ARG A 85 -6.39 1.65 0.38
C ARG A 85 -6.90 0.41 1.09
N ALA A 86 -7.09 0.51 2.40
CA ALA A 86 -7.71 -0.56 3.18
C ALA A 86 -9.22 -0.53 3.00
N LEU A 87 -9.82 -1.68 2.71
CA LEU A 87 -11.27 -1.85 2.67
C LEU A 87 -11.77 -2.29 4.05
N PRO A 88 -13.08 -2.13 4.35
CA PRO A 88 -13.61 -2.48 5.68
C PRO A 88 -13.26 -3.88 6.16
N ALA A 89 -13.25 -4.87 5.28
CA ALA A 89 -12.94 -6.25 5.64
C ALA A 89 -11.52 -6.44 6.17
N SER A 90 -10.60 -5.50 5.90
CA SER A 90 -9.22 -5.59 6.38
C SER A 90 -9.12 -5.56 7.91
N ALA A 91 -10.12 -5.00 8.60
CA ALA A 91 -10.13 -4.90 10.06
C ALA A 91 -10.18 -6.28 10.74
N GLN A 92 -10.84 -7.26 10.12
CA GLN A 92 -10.95 -8.62 10.64
C GLN A 92 -10.04 -9.63 9.94
N ALA A 93 -9.28 -9.20 8.95
CA ALA A 93 -8.41 -10.10 8.21
C ALA A 93 -7.22 -10.53 9.07
N ASP A 94 -6.79 -11.77 8.88
CA ASP A 94 -5.54 -12.22 9.48
C ASP A 94 -4.35 -11.70 8.67
N TRP A 95 -3.17 -11.81 9.25
CA TRP A 95 -1.93 -11.35 8.63
C TRP A 95 -1.70 -12.00 7.25
N SER A 96 -1.87 -13.31 7.21
CA SER A 96 -1.59 -14.09 6.01
C SER A 96 -2.48 -13.68 4.83
N SER A 97 -3.77 -13.48 5.09
CA SER A 97 -4.71 -13.04 4.06
C SER A 97 -4.38 -11.64 3.56
N LEU A 98 -4.09 -10.72 4.47
CA LEU A 98 -3.79 -9.34 4.11
C LEU A 98 -2.46 -9.24 3.35
N SER A 99 -1.40 -9.86 3.84
CA SER A 99 -0.09 -9.83 3.19
C SER A 99 -0.13 -10.52 1.83
N GLY A 100 -0.81 -11.65 1.74
CA GLY A 100 -0.97 -12.39 0.49
C GLY A 100 -1.68 -11.58 -0.59
N GLU A 101 -2.75 -10.87 -0.21
CA GLU A 101 -3.47 -10.03 -1.17
C GLU A 101 -2.63 -8.87 -1.68
N VAL A 102 -1.91 -8.18 -0.78
CA VAL A 102 -1.04 -7.06 -1.17
C VAL A 102 0.10 -7.56 -2.06
N GLU A 103 0.75 -8.65 -1.70
CA GLU A 103 1.85 -9.21 -2.48
C GLU A 103 1.39 -9.64 -3.87
N GLN A 104 0.22 -10.27 -3.97
CA GLN A 104 -0.37 -10.63 -5.26
C GLN A 104 -0.67 -9.40 -6.12
N ALA A 105 -1.25 -8.36 -5.51
CA ALA A 105 -1.55 -7.12 -6.20
C ALA A 105 -0.27 -6.47 -6.74
N MET A 106 0.79 -6.44 -5.94
CA MET A 106 2.09 -5.91 -6.36
C MET A 106 2.67 -6.71 -7.52
N HIS A 107 2.56 -8.04 -7.45
CA HIS A 107 3.07 -8.91 -8.49
C HIS A 107 2.36 -8.68 -9.83
N ARG A 108 1.03 -8.55 -9.81
CA ARG A 108 0.22 -8.29 -11.01
C ARG A 108 0.48 -6.90 -11.60
N SER A 109 0.85 -5.94 -10.76
CA SER A 109 0.99 -4.54 -11.16
C SER A 109 2.42 -4.16 -11.52
N ARG A 110 3.35 -5.08 -11.48
CA ARG A 110 4.73 -4.80 -11.90
C ARG A 110 4.77 -4.51 -13.40
N PRO A 111 5.47 -3.43 -13.78
CA PRO A 111 5.64 -3.11 -15.19
C PRO A 111 6.51 -4.12 -15.91
#